data_48cdc7e08d08174a5e47f09481e9818b
#
_entry.id   48cdc7e08d08174a5e47f09481e9818b
#
_cell.length_a   1.000
_cell.length_b   1.000
_cell.length_c   1.000
_cell.angle_alpha   90.00
_cell.angle_beta   90.00
_cell.angle_gamma   90.00
#
_symmetry.space_group_name_H-M   'P 1'
#
loop_
_entity.id
_entity.type
_entity.pdbx_description
1 polymer ?
#
loop_
_entity_poly.entity_id
_entity_poly.type
_entity_poly.pdbx_seq_one_letter_code
_entity_poly.pdbx_strand_id
1 'polypeptide(L)' 'MTLRSAEEGREYTVRSVDTGDEEMDSFLFSLGCYAGEPITVVSHLKGSCVVSIKDGRYTIDRALADTVAVG' A
#
# COMPACT_ATOMS: atom_id res chain seq x y z
N MET A 1 -10.94 4.72 -2.13
CA MET A 1 -9.72 5.50 -1.91
C MET A 1 -8.51 4.63 -2.11
N THR A 2 -7.34 5.21 -2.28
CA THR A 2 -6.09 4.47 -2.40
C THR A 2 -5.14 4.87 -1.26
N LEU A 3 -4.02 4.15 -1.15
CA LEU A 3 -2.99 4.49 -0.16
C LEU A 3 -2.49 5.92 -0.29
N ARG A 4 -2.53 6.48 -1.50
CA ARG A 4 -2.07 7.85 -1.75
C ARG A 4 -2.83 8.88 -0.93
N SER A 5 -4.12 8.65 -0.67
CA SER A 5 -4.96 9.57 0.11
C SER A 5 -5.26 9.07 1.51
N ALA A 6 -4.64 7.98 1.94
CA ALA A 6 -4.84 7.46 3.29
C ALA A 6 -4.22 8.39 4.34
N GLU A 7 -4.88 8.51 5.48
CA GLU A 7 -4.37 9.30 6.60
C GLU A 7 -3.22 8.57 7.28
N GLU A 8 -2.16 9.29 7.62
CA GLU A 8 -1.04 8.73 8.37
C GLU A 8 -1.48 8.20 9.72
N GLY A 9 -0.98 7.03 10.07
CA GLY A 9 -1.25 6.40 11.35
C GLY A 9 -2.57 5.68 11.47
N ARG A 10 -3.45 5.79 10.48
CA ARG A 10 -4.74 5.12 10.49
C ARG A 10 -4.64 3.79 9.77
N GLU A 11 -5.20 2.74 10.36
CA GLU A 11 -5.24 1.43 9.72
C GLU A 11 -6.41 1.35 8.74
N TYR A 12 -6.12 0.82 7.56
CA TYR A 12 -7.11 0.54 6.53
C TYR A 12 -7.05 -0.94 6.16
N THR A 13 -8.04 -1.41 5.43
CA THR A 13 -8.03 -2.75 4.86
C THR A 13 -7.77 -2.65 3.36
N VAL A 14 -6.83 -3.44 2.85
CA VAL A 14 -6.60 -3.54 1.41
C VAL A 14 -7.84 -4.11 0.75
N ARG A 15 -8.35 -3.43 -0.27
CA ARG A 15 -9.52 -3.86 -1.03
C ARG A 15 -9.12 -4.56 -2.32
N SER A 16 -8.18 -3.98 -3.04
CA SER A 16 -7.67 -4.55 -4.28
C SER A 16 -6.34 -3.94 -4.63
N VAL A 17 -5.57 -4.65 -5.44
CA VAL A 17 -4.30 -4.18 -5.98
C VAL A 17 -4.35 -4.42 -7.48
N ASP A 18 -4.15 -3.37 -8.26
CA ASP A 18 -4.13 -3.46 -9.72
C ASP A 18 -3.08 -2.51 -10.26
N THR A 19 -1.87 -3.01 -10.40
CA THR A 19 -0.75 -2.20 -10.90
C THR A 19 -0.68 -2.21 -12.43
N GLY A 20 -1.36 -3.15 -13.08
CA GLY A 20 -1.24 -3.35 -14.52
C GLY A 20 0.02 -4.13 -14.91
N ASP A 21 0.78 -4.62 -13.93
CA ASP A 21 2.04 -5.33 -14.14
C ASP A 21 2.08 -6.51 -13.16
N GLU A 22 2.13 -7.73 -13.70
CA GLU A 22 2.12 -8.95 -12.88
C GLU A 22 3.29 -9.01 -11.90
N GLU A 23 4.47 -8.53 -12.30
CA GLU A 23 5.63 -8.55 -11.41
C GLU A 23 5.43 -7.62 -10.22
N MET A 24 4.85 -6.44 -10.46
CA MET A 24 4.57 -5.50 -9.38
C MET A 24 3.45 -6.02 -8.47
N ASP A 25 2.41 -6.65 -9.05
CA ASP A 25 1.36 -7.27 -8.26
C ASP A 25 1.94 -8.37 -7.37
N SER A 26 2.81 -9.21 -7.92
CA SER A 26 3.48 -10.28 -7.16
C SER A 26 4.39 -9.72 -6.08
N PHE A 27 5.09 -8.62 -6.37
CA PHE A 27 5.93 -7.95 -5.39
C PHE A 27 5.10 -7.49 -4.20
N LEU A 28 4.01 -6.78 -4.45
CA LEU A 28 3.12 -6.31 -3.39
C LEU A 28 2.53 -7.48 -2.60
N PHE A 29 2.12 -8.53 -3.29
CA PHE A 29 1.61 -9.73 -2.64
C PHE A 29 2.66 -10.33 -1.69
N SER A 30 3.92 -10.35 -2.11
CA SER A 30 5.00 -10.90 -1.29
C SER A 30 5.24 -10.10 -0.01
N LEU A 31 4.89 -8.82 -0.02
CA LEU A 31 4.97 -7.97 1.18
C LEU A 31 3.79 -8.18 2.13
N GLY A 32 2.77 -8.88 1.69
CA GLY A 32 1.52 -9.04 2.44
C GLY A 32 0.42 -8.07 2.01
N CYS A 33 0.64 -7.34 0.92
CA CYS A 33 -0.32 -6.36 0.42
C CYS A 33 -1.30 -7.03 -0.54
N TYR A 34 -2.39 -7.56 0.00
CA TYR A 34 -3.44 -8.19 -0.79
C TYR A 34 -4.79 -8.02 -0.09
N ALA A 35 -5.85 -8.24 -0.83
CA ALA A 35 -7.22 -7.98 -0.35
C ALA A 35 -7.49 -8.66 0.99
N GLY A 36 -8.07 -7.91 1.91
CA GLY A 36 -8.42 -8.38 3.25
C GLY A 36 -7.37 -8.10 4.31
N GLU A 37 -6.16 -7.71 3.92
CA GLU A 37 -5.08 -7.48 4.88
C GLU A 37 -5.07 -6.03 5.38
N PRO A 38 -4.74 -5.83 6.66
CA PRO A 38 -4.61 -4.47 7.20
C PRO A 38 -3.33 -3.81 6.71
N ILE A 39 -3.40 -2.50 6.51
CA ILE A 39 -2.26 -1.70 6.06
C ILE A 39 -2.38 -0.30 6.68
N THR A 40 -1.24 0.26 7.05
CA THR A 40 -1.15 1.61 7.61
C THR A 40 -0.11 2.41 6.86
N VAL A 41 -0.44 3.63 6.47
CA VAL A 41 0.58 4.57 5.97
C VAL A 41 1.20 5.21 7.20
N VAL A 42 2.48 4.93 7.42
CA VAL A 42 3.22 5.50 8.54
C VAL A 42 3.55 6.96 8.25
N SER A 43 3.93 7.26 7.03
CA SER A 43 4.38 8.59 6.65
C SER A 43 4.24 8.80 5.15
N HIS A 44 3.70 9.95 4.75
CA HIS A 44 3.74 10.41 3.37
C HIS A 44 4.99 11.23 3.16
N LEU A 45 5.78 10.88 2.16
CA LEU A 45 6.99 11.59 1.78
C LEU A 45 6.77 12.24 0.42
N LYS A 46 7.72 13.06 0.00
CA LYS A 46 7.65 13.66 -1.34
C LYS A 46 7.92 12.57 -2.38
N GLY A 47 6.89 12.18 -3.10
CA GLY A 47 7.00 11.18 -4.16
C GLY A 47 6.95 9.72 -3.70
N SER A 48 6.77 9.47 -2.40
CA SER A 48 6.68 8.11 -1.87
C SER A 48 5.91 8.09 -0.56
N CYS A 49 5.67 6.90 -0.03
CA CYS A 49 5.15 6.77 1.32
C CYS A 49 5.73 5.52 1.98
N VAL A 50 5.79 5.57 3.30
CA VAL A 50 6.21 4.42 4.11
C VAL A 50 4.95 3.74 4.60
N VAL A 51 4.82 2.45 4.32
CA VAL A 51 3.67 1.65 4.74
C VAL A 51 4.09 0.56 5.70
N SER A 52 3.22 0.24 6.62
CA SER A 52 3.39 -0.88 7.54
C SER A 52 2.40 -1.97 7.14
N ILE A 53 2.92 -3.14 6.84
CA ILE A 53 2.13 -4.31 6.46
C ILE A 53 2.68 -5.49 7.25
N LYS A 54 1.80 -6.19 7.96
CA LYS A 54 2.22 -7.31 8.81
C LYS A 54 3.37 -6.86 9.71
N ASP A 55 4.50 -7.52 9.67
CA ASP A 55 5.64 -7.21 10.54
C ASP A 55 6.69 -6.32 9.87
N GLY A 56 6.41 -5.82 8.66
CA GLY A 56 7.38 -5.07 7.87
C GLY A 56 6.96 -3.65 7.58
N ARG A 57 7.96 -2.81 7.33
CA ARG A 57 7.75 -1.46 6.84
C ARG A 57 8.46 -1.33 5.51
N TYR A 58 7.79 -0.70 4.55
CA TYR A 58 8.30 -0.60 3.19
C TYR A 58 8.05 0.80 2.66
N THR A 59 8.98 1.29 1.86
CA THR A 59 8.81 2.56 1.15
C THR A 59 8.39 2.24 -0.27
N ILE A 60 7.24 2.76 -0.69
CA ILE A 60 6.74 2.58 -2.04
C ILE A 60 6.56 3.95 -2.67
N ASP A 61 6.69 4.03 -3.99
CA ASP A 61 6.50 5.31 -4.66
C ASP A 61 5.01 5.66 -4.74
N ARG A 62 4.74 6.94 -5.03
CA ARG A 62 3.38 7.46 -5.07
C ARG A 62 2.53 6.76 -6.13
N ALA A 63 3.12 6.48 -7.30
CA ALA A 63 2.41 5.84 -8.38
C ALA A 63 1.96 4.43 -7.96
N LEU A 64 2.84 3.70 -7.27
CA LEU A 64 2.50 2.37 -6.76
C LEU A 64 1.43 2.45 -5.67
N ALA A 65 1.55 3.41 -4.76
CA ALA A 65 0.56 3.62 -3.70
C ALA A 65 -0.84 3.88 -4.28
N ASP A 66 -0.91 4.55 -5.42
CA ASP A 66 -2.17 4.88 -6.06
C ASP A 66 -2.87 3.67 -6.69
N THR A 67 -2.16 2.54 -6.83
CA THR A 67 -2.73 1.30 -7.36
C THR A 67 -3.35 0.42 -6.30
N VAL A 68 -3.16 0.75 -5.02
CA VAL A 68 -3.67 -0.06 -3.90
C VAL A 68 -4.91 0.60 -3.34
N ALA A 69 -6.07 -0.01 -3.61
CA ALA A 69 -7.34 0.48 -3.09
C ALA A 69 -7.51 0.00 -1.65
N VAL A 70 -7.95 0.92 -0.79
CA VAL A 70 -8.13 0.64 0.64
C VAL A 70 -9.46 1.21 1.13
N GLY A 71 -9.90 0.72 2.24
CA GLY A 71 -11.13 1.19 2.86
C GLY A 71 -11.26 0.85 4.33
#